data_d3a93dc87181af907836990d93553663
#
_entry.id   d3a93dc87181af907836990d93553663
#
_cell.length_a   1.000
_cell.length_b   1.000
_cell.length_c   1.000
_cell.angle_alpha   90.00
_cell.angle_beta   90.00
_cell.angle_gamma   90.00
#
_symmetry.space_group_name_H-M   'P 1'
#
loop_
_entity.id
_entity.type
_entity.pdbx_description
1 polymer ?
#
loop_
_entity_poly.entity_id
_entity_poly.type
_entity_poly.pdbx_seq_one_letter_code
_entity_poly.pdbx_strand_id
1 'polypeptide(L)'
;MRTLARLCLFLAIAAPARATVIVPADLGELSREAIAIARGRVAAINAQWTDDRGTIETIVTLDVESYLKGAFGPVLRFRVPGGELGRFRSIVVGAPEFVVDQRVVVFLGARGPASPFIVGFNQGVFRVVANESGWAVTPPANLPAAANVRVVRGDPARRPLPLADFEQRVRAFAGSAR
;
A
#
# COMPACT_ATOMS: atom_id res chain seq x y z
N MET A 1 10.59 -16.42 -49.92
CA MET A 1 10.03 -15.12 -49.50
C MET A 1 8.80 -15.22 -48.60
N ARG A 2 7.85 -16.13 -48.85
CA ARG A 2 6.63 -16.28 -47.97
C ARG A 2 6.90 -16.77 -46.55
N THR A 3 7.94 -17.57 -46.33
CA THR A 3 8.36 -18.07 -44.98
C THR A 3 9.04 -16.99 -44.15
N LEU A 4 9.86 -16.14 -44.76
CA LEU A 4 10.50 -14.99 -44.08
C LEU A 4 9.46 -13.96 -43.63
N ALA A 5 8.43 -13.66 -44.43
CA ALA A 5 7.38 -12.74 -44.10
C ALA A 5 6.51 -13.24 -42.88
N ARG A 6 6.30 -14.56 -42.80
CA ARG A 6 5.61 -15.17 -41.63
C ARG A 6 6.43 -15.12 -40.37
N LEU A 7 7.75 -15.29 -40.44
CA LEU A 7 8.66 -15.20 -39.31
C LEU A 7 8.73 -13.76 -38.76
N CYS A 8 8.78 -12.75 -39.65
CA CYS A 8 8.75 -11.34 -39.24
C CYS A 8 7.42 -10.95 -38.58
N LEU A 9 6.28 -11.52 -39.00
CA LEU A 9 4.98 -11.26 -38.42
C LEU A 9 4.88 -11.80 -36.98
N PHE A 10 5.47 -12.95 -36.69
CA PHE A 10 5.52 -13.51 -35.33
C PHE A 10 6.44 -12.72 -34.40
N LEU A 11 7.52 -12.14 -34.88
CA LEU A 11 8.42 -11.30 -34.07
C LEU A 11 7.80 -9.95 -33.70
N ALA A 12 6.88 -9.42 -34.51
CA ALA A 12 6.23 -8.13 -34.27
C ALA A 12 5.17 -8.17 -33.14
N ILE A 13 4.77 -9.37 -32.67
CA ILE A 13 3.73 -9.56 -31.64
C ILE A 13 4.36 -9.67 -30.24
N ALA A 14 5.68 -9.68 -30.11
CA ALA A 14 6.37 -9.67 -28.81
C ALA A 14 6.26 -8.26 -28.19
N ALA A 15 5.08 -7.91 -27.69
CA ALA A 15 4.92 -6.71 -26.88
C ALA A 15 5.74 -6.86 -25.58
N PRO A 16 6.54 -5.84 -25.20
CA PRO A 16 7.29 -5.92 -23.94
C PRO A 16 6.31 -6.07 -22.77
N ALA A 17 6.34 -7.21 -22.11
CA ALA A 17 5.62 -7.40 -20.86
C ALA A 17 6.25 -6.48 -19.80
N ARG A 18 5.55 -5.42 -19.42
CA ARG A 18 5.93 -4.58 -18.29
C ARG A 18 5.61 -5.31 -17.01
N ALA A 19 6.59 -5.93 -16.39
CA ALA A 19 6.46 -6.46 -15.05
C ALA A 19 6.53 -5.30 -14.04
N THR A 20 5.54 -5.20 -13.15
CA THR A 20 5.61 -4.29 -12.02
C THR A 20 6.54 -4.90 -10.98
N VAL A 21 7.69 -4.31 -10.76
CA VAL A 21 8.62 -4.70 -9.69
C VAL A 21 8.30 -3.84 -8.47
N ILE A 22 7.85 -4.46 -7.40
CA ILE A 22 7.68 -3.80 -6.10
C ILE A 22 9.02 -3.88 -5.38
N VAL A 23 9.66 -2.75 -5.16
CA VAL A 23 10.90 -2.66 -4.38
C VAL A 23 10.55 -2.81 -2.90
N PRO A 24 11.19 -3.73 -2.16
CA PRO A 24 10.99 -3.84 -0.73
C PRO A 24 11.40 -2.53 -0.04
N ALA A 25 10.54 -2.00 0.82
CA ALA A 25 10.84 -0.84 1.67
C ALA A 25 10.81 -1.27 3.14
N ASP A 26 11.80 -0.82 3.90
CA ASP A 26 11.79 -1.01 5.34
C ASP A 26 10.92 0.05 6.06
N LEU A 27 10.67 -0.15 7.35
CA LEU A 27 9.84 0.76 8.14
C LEU A 27 10.44 2.19 8.20
N GLY A 28 11.76 2.31 8.18
CA GLY A 28 12.45 3.60 8.16
C GLY A 28 12.27 4.33 6.84
N GLU A 29 12.39 3.63 5.71
CA GLU A 29 12.16 4.18 4.37
C GLU A 29 10.71 4.62 4.20
N LEU A 30 9.75 3.78 4.56
CA LEU A 30 8.33 4.13 4.57
C LEU A 30 8.06 5.37 5.43
N SER A 31 8.67 5.45 6.62
CA SER A 31 8.49 6.58 7.54
C SER A 31 9.08 7.87 7.00
N ARG A 32 10.22 7.82 6.31
CA ARG A 32 10.85 9.00 5.70
C ARG A 32 10.06 9.51 4.50
N GLU A 33 9.62 8.61 3.62
CA GLU A 33 8.93 8.94 2.38
C GLU A 33 7.49 9.45 2.62
N ALA A 34 6.81 8.93 3.64
CA ALA A 34 5.46 9.34 3.95
C ALA A 34 5.38 10.83 4.37
N ILE A 35 4.39 11.56 3.86
CA ILE A 35 4.02 12.90 4.31
C ILE A 35 3.08 12.84 5.51
N ALA A 36 2.27 11.77 5.60
CA ALA A 36 1.40 11.47 6.73
C ALA A 36 1.52 10.00 7.11
N ILE A 37 1.55 9.75 8.42
CA ILE A 37 1.42 8.41 8.98
C ILE A 37 0.31 8.49 10.01
N ALA A 38 -0.79 7.80 9.75
CA ALA A 38 -1.99 7.87 10.58
C ALA A 38 -2.47 6.48 10.99
N ARG A 39 -2.86 6.36 12.26
CA ARG A 39 -3.67 5.25 12.74
C ARG A 39 -5.13 5.67 12.74
N GLY A 40 -6.00 4.78 12.31
CA GLY A 40 -7.43 5.03 12.32
C GLY A 40 -8.25 3.82 11.95
N ARG A 41 -9.55 4.03 11.86
CA ARG A 41 -10.54 3.04 11.46
C ARG A 41 -11.06 3.37 10.06
N VAL A 42 -11.18 2.37 9.22
CA VAL A 42 -11.74 2.51 7.87
C VAL A 42 -13.24 2.77 7.99
N ALA A 43 -13.66 3.98 7.64
CA ALA A 43 -15.07 4.41 7.71
C ALA A 43 -15.84 4.08 6.43
N ALA A 44 -15.19 4.21 5.26
CA ALA A 44 -15.84 3.94 3.98
C ALA A 44 -14.84 3.52 2.91
N ILE A 45 -15.32 2.75 1.94
CA ILE A 45 -14.58 2.27 0.77
C ILE A 45 -15.47 2.49 -0.44
N ASN A 46 -15.04 3.34 -1.38
CA ASN A 46 -15.82 3.68 -2.55
C ASN A 46 -14.98 3.54 -3.82
N ALA A 47 -15.36 2.66 -4.72
CA ALA A 47 -14.73 2.54 -6.02
C ALA A 47 -15.29 3.59 -7.00
N GLN A 48 -14.42 4.13 -7.84
CA GLN A 48 -14.78 5.09 -8.88
C GLN A 48 -13.87 4.92 -10.11
N TRP A 49 -14.29 5.48 -11.23
CA TRP A 49 -13.40 5.63 -12.37
C TRP A 49 -12.36 6.70 -12.08
N THR A 50 -11.12 6.47 -12.56
CA THR A 50 -10.11 7.54 -12.62
C THR A 50 -10.57 8.68 -13.52
N ASP A 51 -9.99 9.87 -13.39
CA ASP A 51 -10.37 11.06 -14.16
C ASP A 51 -10.35 10.83 -15.67
N ASP A 52 -9.42 10.03 -16.17
CA ASP A 52 -9.30 9.62 -17.57
C ASP A 52 -10.26 8.48 -17.96
N ARG A 53 -11.03 7.94 -16.99
CA ARG A 53 -11.92 6.77 -17.12
C ARG A 53 -11.23 5.52 -17.70
N GLY A 54 -9.92 5.47 -17.65
CA GLY A 54 -9.14 4.34 -18.15
C GLY A 54 -9.06 3.17 -17.18
N THR A 55 -9.15 3.46 -15.87
CA THR A 55 -9.01 2.46 -14.81
C THR A 55 -9.98 2.74 -13.66
N ILE A 56 -10.08 1.79 -12.73
CA ILE A 56 -10.85 1.95 -11.48
C ILE A 56 -9.86 2.19 -10.36
N GLU A 57 -10.17 3.13 -9.49
CA GLU A 57 -9.49 3.37 -8.23
C GLU A 57 -10.49 3.28 -7.08
N THR A 58 -9.98 2.97 -5.90
CA THR A 58 -10.77 2.93 -4.67
C THR A 58 -10.38 4.09 -3.76
N ILE A 59 -11.35 4.89 -3.35
CA ILE A 59 -11.19 5.92 -2.34
C ILE A 59 -11.51 5.31 -0.99
N VAL A 60 -10.51 5.29 -0.12
CA VAL A 60 -10.66 4.85 1.27
C VAL A 60 -10.77 6.08 2.16
N THR A 61 -11.78 6.08 3.03
CA THR A 61 -11.98 7.09 4.07
C THR A 61 -11.59 6.50 5.40
N LEU A 62 -10.69 7.16 6.11
CA LEU A 62 -10.18 6.76 7.41
C LEU A 62 -10.59 7.78 8.46
N ASP A 63 -11.29 7.35 9.51
CA ASP A 63 -11.48 8.10 10.74
C ASP A 63 -10.18 8.01 11.53
N VAL A 64 -9.49 9.16 11.70
CA VAL A 64 -8.16 9.17 12.30
C VAL A 64 -8.25 9.16 13.82
N GLU A 65 -7.61 8.18 14.44
CA GLU A 65 -7.48 8.08 15.89
C GLU A 65 -6.19 8.77 16.38
N SER A 66 -5.12 8.70 15.61
CA SER A 66 -3.81 9.27 15.97
C SER A 66 -2.93 9.50 14.75
N TYR A 67 -2.18 10.59 14.73
CA TYR A 67 -1.09 10.82 13.79
C TYR A 67 0.26 10.46 14.39
N LEU A 68 1.08 9.74 13.64
CA LEU A 68 2.47 9.44 13.96
C LEU A 68 3.41 10.39 13.22
N LYS A 69 2.97 10.93 12.07
CA LYS A 69 3.63 11.97 11.27
C LYS A 69 2.58 12.80 10.54
N GLY A 70 2.81 14.12 10.46
CA GLY A 70 1.86 15.04 9.82
C GLY A 70 0.59 15.26 10.67
N ALA A 71 -0.32 16.12 10.17
CA ALA A 71 -1.63 16.36 10.76
C ALA A 71 -2.55 16.94 9.68
N PHE A 72 -3.56 16.19 9.25
CA PHE A 72 -4.42 16.50 8.12
C PHE A 72 -5.91 16.45 8.47
N GLY A 73 -6.25 16.60 9.74
CA GLY A 73 -7.63 16.59 10.24
C GLY A 73 -8.10 15.21 10.72
N PRO A 74 -9.36 15.14 11.21
CA PRO A 74 -9.91 13.94 11.82
C PRO A 74 -10.29 12.86 10.81
N VAL A 75 -10.42 13.22 9.53
CA VAL A 75 -10.77 12.30 8.44
C VAL A 75 -9.74 12.42 7.33
N LEU A 76 -9.15 11.28 6.95
CA LEU A 76 -8.27 11.18 5.80
C LEU A 76 -8.95 10.44 4.66
N ARG A 77 -8.75 10.95 3.45
CA ARG A 77 -9.14 10.27 2.21
C ARG A 77 -7.90 10.00 1.38
N PHE A 78 -7.74 8.78 0.89
CA PHE A 78 -6.61 8.41 0.06
C PHE A 78 -7.03 7.41 -1.02
N ARG A 79 -6.22 7.35 -2.07
CA ARG A 79 -6.46 6.51 -3.25
C ARG A 79 -5.71 5.20 -3.16
N VAL A 80 -6.37 4.14 -3.61
CA VAL A 80 -5.83 2.80 -3.80
C VAL A 80 -6.12 2.39 -5.23
N PRO A 81 -5.12 1.95 -6.00
CA PRO A 81 -5.36 1.52 -7.37
C PRO A 81 -6.16 0.22 -7.41
N GLY A 82 -7.10 0.13 -8.35
CA GLY A 82 -7.99 -1.03 -8.50
C GLY A 82 -9.29 -0.90 -7.72
N GLY A 83 -10.16 -1.90 -7.88
CA GLY A 83 -11.46 -1.97 -7.22
C GLY A 83 -12.54 -2.58 -8.13
N GLU A 84 -13.77 -2.63 -7.61
CA GLU A 84 -14.94 -3.12 -8.32
C GLU A 84 -16.01 -2.02 -8.42
N LEU A 85 -16.49 -1.78 -9.65
CA LEU A 85 -17.52 -0.79 -9.92
C LEU A 85 -18.58 -1.38 -10.87
N GLY A 86 -19.71 -1.79 -10.31
CA GLY A 86 -20.75 -2.49 -11.04
C GLY A 86 -20.24 -3.83 -11.60
N ARG A 87 -20.24 -3.97 -12.93
CA ARG A 87 -19.75 -5.19 -13.63
C ARG A 87 -18.25 -5.14 -13.94
N PHE A 88 -17.59 -4.06 -13.64
CA PHE A 88 -16.16 -3.85 -13.96
C PHE A 88 -15.31 -4.10 -12.74
N ARG A 89 -14.18 -4.78 -12.96
CA ARG A 89 -13.16 -5.05 -11.94
C ARG A 89 -11.79 -4.72 -12.48
N SER A 90 -11.04 -3.93 -11.73
CA SER A 90 -9.64 -3.65 -12.00
C SER A 90 -8.79 -4.25 -10.88
N ILE A 91 -7.90 -5.17 -11.23
CA ILE A 91 -7.00 -5.83 -10.28
C ILE A 91 -5.60 -5.26 -10.49
N VAL A 92 -5.03 -4.70 -9.42
CA VAL A 92 -3.66 -4.23 -9.41
C VAL A 92 -2.87 -5.08 -8.41
N VAL A 93 -1.90 -5.82 -8.94
CA VAL A 93 -1.06 -6.70 -8.11
C VAL A 93 -0.28 -5.89 -7.09
N GLY A 94 -0.39 -6.27 -5.83
CA GLY A 94 0.26 -5.57 -4.72
C GLY A 94 -0.52 -4.38 -4.16
N ALA A 95 -1.68 -4.03 -4.71
CA ALA A 95 -2.57 -3.06 -4.08
C ALA A 95 -3.12 -3.63 -2.77
N PRO A 96 -3.19 -2.83 -1.69
CA PRO A 96 -3.77 -3.25 -0.44
C PRO A 96 -5.30 -3.35 -0.53
N GLU A 97 -5.85 -4.32 0.19
CA GLU A 97 -7.29 -4.47 0.38
C GLU A 97 -7.68 -3.92 1.76
N PHE A 98 -8.80 -3.23 1.81
CA PHE A 98 -9.38 -2.67 3.03
C PHE A 98 -10.77 -3.26 3.30
N VAL A 99 -11.13 -3.29 4.58
CA VAL A 99 -12.46 -3.68 5.04
C VAL A 99 -12.98 -2.56 5.94
N VAL A 100 -14.27 -2.21 5.82
CA VAL A 100 -14.92 -1.24 6.70
C VAL A 100 -14.80 -1.71 8.15
N ASP A 101 -14.63 -0.77 9.07
CA ASP A 101 -14.35 -0.97 10.51
C ASP A 101 -12.97 -1.56 10.85
N GLN A 102 -12.15 -1.91 9.86
CA GLN A 102 -10.78 -2.35 10.11
C GLN A 102 -9.94 -1.20 10.67
N ARG A 103 -9.14 -1.48 11.72
CA ARG A 103 -8.11 -0.56 12.21
C ARG A 103 -6.80 -0.79 11.49
N VAL A 104 -6.19 0.30 11.05
CA VAL A 104 -4.94 0.27 10.28
C VAL A 104 -4.01 1.42 10.69
N VAL A 105 -2.71 1.23 10.45
CA VAL A 105 -1.75 2.31 10.30
C VAL A 105 -1.39 2.42 8.83
N VAL A 106 -1.55 3.60 8.25
CA VAL A 106 -1.27 3.87 6.83
C VAL A 106 -0.17 4.89 6.68
N PHE A 107 0.72 4.63 5.73
CA PHE A 107 1.82 5.50 5.33
C PHE A 107 1.43 6.16 4.01
N LEU A 108 1.17 7.45 4.03
CA LEU A 108 0.63 8.19 2.89
C LEU A 108 1.67 9.13 2.30
N GLY A 109 1.79 9.10 0.98
CA GLY A 109 2.51 10.07 0.17
C GLY A 109 1.55 10.96 -0.61
N ALA A 110 2.04 12.06 -1.17
CA ALA A 110 1.30 12.88 -2.12
C ALA A 110 2.18 13.21 -3.33
N ARG A 111 1.53 13.34 -4.48
CA ARG A 111 2.13 13.88 -5.71
C ARG A 111 1.28 15.02 -6.20
N GLY A 112 1.71 16.26 -5.90
CA GLY A 112 0.96 17.46 -6.25
C GLY A 112 -0.36 17.59 -5.46
N PRO A 113 -1.36 18.30 -5.99
CA PRO A 113 -2.63 18.56 -5.31
C PRO A 113 -3.60 17.37 -5.30
N ALA A 114 -3.22 16.24 -5.89
CA ALA A 114 -4.05 15.05 -5.93
C ALA A 114 -4.22 14.42 -4.54
N SER A 115 -5.29 13.62 -4.39
CA SER A 115 -5.51 12.86 -3.16
C SER A 115 -4.30 12.01 -2.79
N PRO A 116 -3.96 11.90 -1.51
CA PRO A 116 -2.86 11.05 -1.05
C PRO A 116 -2.97 9.62 -1.53
N PHE A 117 -1.84 8.95 -1.65
CA PHE A 117 -1.73 7.54 -2.03
C PHE A 117 -0.89 6.79 -0.99
N ILE A 118 -0.98 5.46 -0.97
CA ILE A 118 -0.21 4.62 -0.05
C ILE A 118 1.22 4.46 -0.56
N VAL A 119 2.20 4.78 0.28
CA VAL A 119 3.62 4.56 0.00
C VAL A 119 3.92 3.06 0.00
N GLY A 120 4.66 2.59 -1.01
CA GLY A 120 5.08 1.19 -1.09
C GLY A 120 3.94 0.18 -1.31
N PHE A 121 2.78 0.60 -1.84
CA PHE A 121 1.61 -0.26 -2.01
C PHE A 121 1.19 -0.89 -0.67
N ASN A 122 0.98 -2.23 -0.65
CA ASN A 122 0.56 -2.92 0.57
C ASN A 122 1.60 -2.87 1.70
N GLN A 123 2.87 -2.56 1.42
CA GLN A 123 3.91 -2.41 2.44
C GLN A 123 3.63 -1.24 3.39
N GLY A 124 2.95 -0.19 2.90
CA GLY A 124 2.56 0.98 3.69
C GLY A 124 1.26 0.83 4.47
N VAL A 125 0.74 -0.40 4.62
CA VAL A 125 -0.49 -0.69 5.37
C VAL A 125 -0.24 -1.74 6.43
N PHE A 126 -0.40 -1.36 7.69
CA PHE A 126 -0.24 -2.26 8.83
C PHE A 126 -1.58 -2.43 9.53
N ARG A 127 -2.03 -3.67 9.70
CA ARG A 127 -3.29 -3.98 10.38
C ARG A 127 -3.13 -3.95 11.88
N VAL A 128 -4.05 -3.27 12.56
CA VAL A 128 -4.11 -3.22 14.02
C VAL A 128 -5.16 -4.20 14.49
N VAL A 129 -4.74 -5.19 15.26
CA VAL A 129 -5.61 -6.28 15.77
C VAL A 129 -5.53 -6.35 17.27
N ALA A 130 -6.66 -6.68 17.91
CA ALA A 130 -6.67 -6.99 19.32
C ALA A 130 -6.15 -8.41 19.55
N ASN A 131 -5.35 -8.58 20.60
CA ASN A 131 -4.93 -9.89 21.11
C ASN A 131 -5.05 -9.92 22.64
N GLU A 132 -4.69 -11.03 23.26
CA GLU A 132 -4.78 -11.20 24.71
C GLU A 132 -3.95 -10.18 25.52
N SER A 133 -2.88 -9.65 24.92
CA SER A 133 -1.97 -8.68 25.53
C SER A 133 -2.32 -7.22 25.19
N GLY A 134 -3.41 -6.97 24.45
CA GLY A 134 -3.84 -5.63 24.01
C GLY A 134 -3.87 -5.48 22.49
N TRP A 135 -3.41 -4.35 21.99
CA TRP A 135 -3.37 -4.07 20.54
C TRP A 135 -2.01 -4.41 19.95
N ALA A 136 -2.03 -5.13 18.84
CA ALA A 136 -0.83 -5.49 18.07
C ALA A 136 -0.94 -5.04 16.62
N VAL A 137 0.19 -4.77 16.02
CA VAL A 137 0.32 -4.42 14.59
C VAL A 137 0.85 -5.61 13.83
N THR A 138 0.11 -6.02 12.82
CA THR A 138 0.50 -7.10 11.91
C THR A 138 1.04 -6.50 10.62
N PRO A 139 2.29 -6.83 10.24
CA PRO A 139 2.84 -6.44 8.95
C PRO A 139 2.03 -7.04 7.79
N PRO A 140 2.07 -6.42 6.61
CA PRO A 140 1.39 -6.95 5.43
C PRO A 140 1.92 -8.34 5.06
N ALA A 141 1.00 -9.26 4.73
CA ALA A 141 1.32 -10.66 4.45
C ALA A 141 2.20 -10.85 3.20
N ASN A 142 2.08 -9.94 2.24
CA ASN A 142 2.75 -10.00 0.94
C ASN A 142 3.86 -8.95 0.86
N LEU A 143 4.94 -9.12 1.64
CA LEU A 143 6.18 -8.46 1.28
C LEU A 143 6.67 -9.12 -0.01
N PRO A 144 6.89 -8.37 -1.10
CA PRO A 144 7.49 -8.95 -2.29
C PRO A 144 8.83 -9.54 -1.88
N ALA A 145 9.01 -10.83 -2.17
CA ALA A 145 10.34 -11.40 -2.08
C ALA A 145 11.18 -10.70 -3.15
N ALA A 146 12.14 -9.89 -2.76
CA ALA A 146 13.17 -9.48 -3.69
C ALA A 146 13.79 -10.75 -4.27
N ALA A 147 14.10 -10.76 -5.56
CA ALA A 147 14.52 -11.95 -6.29
C ALA A 147 15.70 -12.71 -5.66
N ASN A 148 16.41 -12.09 -4.72
CA ASN A 148 17.58 -12.64 -4.04
C ASN A 148 17.48 -12.66 -2.51
N VAL A 149 16.32 -12.29 -1.93
CA VAL A 149 16.14 -12.35 -0.47
C VAL A 149 15.53 -13.68 -0.10
N ARG A 150 16.34 -14.52 0.54
CA ARG A 150 15.88 -15.79 1.11
C ARG A 150 14.84 -15.49 2.19
N VAL A 151 13.61 -15.94 1.99
CA VAL A 151 12.56 -15.87 3.02
C VAL A 151 12.99 -16.76 4.19
N VAL A 152 13.36 -16.13 5.30
CA VAL A 152 13.73 -16.85 6.53
C VAL A 152 12.45 -17.10 7.32
N ARG A 153 12.19 -18.37 7.65
CA ARG A 153 11.06 -18.74 8.50
C ARG A 153 11.27 -18.13 9.89
N GLY A 154 10.31 -17.31 10.34
CA GLY A 154 10.40 -16.65 11.65
C GLY A 154 11.12 -15.30 11.65
N ASP A 155 11.23 -14.64 10.49
CA ASP A 155 11.75 -13.27 10.36
C ASP A 155 11.10 -12.34 11.41
N PRO A 156 11.90 -11.72 12.30
CA PRO A 156 11.40 -10.80 13.32
C PRO A 156 10.59 -9.63 12.76
N ALA A 157 10.91 -9.17 11.54
CA ALA A 157 10.21 -8.09 10.87
C ALA A 157 8.77 -8.45 10.48
N ARG A 158 8.43 -9.76 10.48
CA ARG A 158 7.10 -10.28 10.16
C ARG A 158 6.27 -10.67 11.38
N ARG A 159 6.83 -10.54 12.59
CA ARG A 159 6.07 -10.84 13.81
C ARG A 159 5.18 -9.66 14.15
N PRO A 160 3.95 -9.93 14.65
CA PRO A 160 3.14 -8.88 15.25
C PRO A 160 3.92 -8.17 16.37
N LEU A 161 3.86 -6.86 16.38
CA LEU A 161 4.47 -6.01 17.39
C LEU A 161 3.39 -5.38 18.25
N PRO A 162 3.60 -5.19 19.58
CA PRO A 162 2.74 -4.33 20.36
C PRO A 162 2.56 -2.98 19.70
N LEU A 163 1.35 -2.45 19.66
CA LEU A 163 1.05 -1.19 18.97
C LEU A 163 1.91 -0.03 19.48
N ALA A 164 2.12 0.05 20.81
CA ALA A 164 2.94 1.10 21.40
C ALA A 164 4.40 1.06 20.89
N ASP A 165 5.00 -0.12 20.83
CA ASP A 165 6.38 -0.32 20.36
C ASP A 165 6.51 0.03 18.88
N PHE A 166 5.51 -0.37 18.07
CA PHE A 166 5.46 -0.02 16.66
C PHE A 166 5.38 1.51 16.47
N GLU A 167 4.46 2.18 17.17
CA GLU A 167 4.30 3.63 17.10
C GLU A 167 5.56 4.38 17.55
N GLN A 168 6.22 3.91 18.61
CA GLN A 168 7.48 4.49 19.07
C GLN A 168 8.58 4.41 18.00
N ARG A 169 8.72 3.24 17.34
CA ARG A 169 9.68 3.06 16.24
C ARG A 169 9.39 3.99 15.06
N VAL A 170 8.12 4.06 14.65
CA VAL A 170 7.69 4.94 13.55
C VAL A 170 8.02 6.40 13.87
N ARG A 171 7.70 6.88 15.08
CA ARG A 171 8.01 8.27 15.50
C ARG A 171 9.51 8.54 15.51
N ALA A 172 10.33 7.57 15.94
CA ALA A 172 11.79 7.69 15.92
C ALA A 172 12.31 7.88 14.48
N PHE A 173 11.85 7.09 13.52
CA PHE A 173 12.23 7.24 12.12
C PHE A 173 11.67 8.53 11.48
N ALA A 174 10.45 8.92 11.81
CA ALA A 174 9.83 10.14 11.31
C ALA A 174 10.50 11.42 11.84
N GLY A 175 11.04 11.39 13.07
CA GLY A 175 11.76 12.51 13.69
C GLY A 175 13.20 12.66 13.24
N SER A 176 13.84 11.60 12.75
CA SER A 176 15.22 11.62 12.24
C SER A 176 15.36 12.18 10.81
N ALA A 177 14.26 12.58 10.17
CA ALA A 177 14.23 13.10 8.81
C ALA A 177 14.28 14.65 8.74
N ARG A 178 14.99 15.31 9.71
CA ARG A 178 15.28 16.76 9.69
C ARG A 178 16.70 17.03 9.23
#